data_b7fa4019ae794ec9a0440cc0fe3bf594
#
_entry.id   b7fa4019ae794ec9a0440cc0fe3bf594
#
_cell.length_a   1.000
_cell.length_b   1.000
_cell.length_c   1.000
_cell.angle_alpha   90.00
_cell.angle_beta   90.00
_cell.angle_gamma   90.00
#
_symmetry.space_group_name_H-M   'P 1'
#
loop_
_entity.id
_entity.type
_entity.pdbx_description
1 polymer ?
#
loop_
_entity_poly.entity_id
_entity_poly.type
_entity_poly.pdbx_seq_one_letter_code
_entity_poly.pdbx_strand_id
1 'polypeptide(L)'
;RRCRCAVAPEVALFSEDPVELDEPNVLICYADRFWPPVATIEWRRNGEPLSDGVYDSVYYGRPDLLFRKFSYLPFVPRRGDVYTCAVRHWAAEGATERLWGEI
;
A
#
# COMPACT_ATOMS: atom_id res chain seq x y z
N ARG A 1 13.82 17.72 -22.67
CA ARG A 1 13.42 17.22 -22.28
C ARG A 1 12.96 16.88 -22.06
N ARG A 2 13.08 17.12 -21.99
CA ARG A 2 12.58 16.60 -21.81
C ARG A 2 11.80 15.88 -21.24
N CYS A 3 11.92 15.27 -21.33
CA CYS A 3 10.92 14.46 -20.73
C CYS A 3 11.19 14.28 -19.27
N ARG A 4 10.22 14.51 -18.49
CA ARG A 4 10.24 14.16 -17.15
C ARG A 4 9.64 12.78 -17.06
N CYS A 5 10.44 11.80 -17.01
CA CYS A 5 9.94 10.44 -17.07
C CYS A 5 9.29 10.06 -15.75
N ALA A 6 8.07 9.59 -15.84
CA ALA A 6 7.38 9.06 -14.68
C ALA A 6 8.01 7.73 -14.27
N VAL A 7 8.02 7.47 -12.98
CA VAL A 7 8.57 6.23 -12.43
C VAL A 7 7.48 5.57 -11.61
N ALA A 8 7.09 4.36 -12.00
CA ALA A 8 6.03 3.63 -11.31
C ALA A 8 6.52 3.12 -9.96
N PRO A 9 5.65 3.07 -8.96
CA PRO A 9 6.06 2.65 -7.62
C PRO A 9 6.32 1.16 -7.51
N GLU A 10 7.22 0.82 -6.59
CA GLU A 10 7.37 -0.54 -6.11
C GLU A 10 6.48 -0.67 -4.89
N VAL A 11 5.72 -1.76 -4.81
CA VAL A 11 4.71 -1.90 -3.77
C VAL A 11 5.00 -3.12 -2.92
N ALA A 12 4.91 -2.95 -1.59
CA ALA A 12 5.09 -4.04 -0.65
C ALA A 12 3.95 -3.99 0.38
N LEU A 13 3.55 -5.15 0.85
CA LEU A 13 2.47 -5.27 1.83
C LEU A 13 2.91 -6.25 2.90
N PHE A 14 2.88 -5.82 4.16
CA PHE A 14 3.34 -6.65 5.26
C PHE A 14 2.67 -6.20 6.55
N SER A 15 2.74 -7.05 7.57
CA SER A 15 2.17 -6.71 8.87
C SER A 15 3.25 -6.11 9.75
N GLU A 16 2.82 -5.26 10.68
CA GLU A 16 3.74 -4.60 11.60
C GLU A 16 4.33 -5.59 12.60
N ASP A 17 3.49 -6.48 13.10
CA ASP A 17 3.88 -7.45 14.12
C ASP A 17 3.69 -8.86 13.59
N PRO A 18 4.31 -9.86 14.23
CA PRO A 18 4.03 -11.24 13.84
C PRO A 18 2.55 -11.56 13.93
N VAL A 19 2.05 -12.31 12.96
CA VAL A 19 0.62 -12.55 12.83
C VAL A 19 0.17 -13.63 13.81
N GLU A 20 -0.85 -13.28 14.61
CA GLU A 20 -1.52 -14.24 15.49
C GLU A 20 -3.02 -14.04 15.32
N LEU A 21 -3.73 -15.11 15.11
CA LEU A 21 -5.17 -15.03 14.90
C LEU A 21 -5.85 -14.35 16.08
N ASP A 22 -6.81 -13.49 15.77
CA ASP A 22 -7.63 -12.76 16.75
C ASP A 22 -6.86 -11.74 17.59
N GLU A 23 -5.59 -11.46 17.26
CA GLU A 23 -4.81 -10.44 17.94
C GLU A 23 -4.68 -9.22 17.06
N PRO A 24 -5.01 -8.03 17.57
CA PRO A 24 -4.92 -6.82 16.75
C PRO A 24 -3.53 -6.61 16.17
N ASN A 25 -3.49 -6.12 14.95
CA ASN A 25 -2.25 -5.92 14.22
C ASN A 25 -2.45 -4.76 13.24
N VAL A 26 -1.44 -4.44 12.48
CA VAL A 26 -1.52 -3.37 11.48
C VAL A 26 -0.91 -3.88 10.19
N LEU A 27 -1.64 -3.75 9.09
CA LEU A 27 -1.09 -4.00 7.77
C LEU A 27 -0.51 -2.69 7.25
N ILE A 28 0.63 -2.80 6.61
CA ILE A 28 1.33 -1.64 6.06
C ILE A 28 1.51 -1.87 4.58
N CYS A 29 0.99 -0.95 3.79
CA CYS A 29 1.19 -0.94 2.35
C CYS A 29 2.15 0.18 2.04
N TYR A 30 3.19 -0.14 1.30
CA TYR A 30 4.32 0.75 1.11
C TYR A 30 4.54 0.92 -0.39
N ALA A 31 4.43 2.15 -0.86
CA ALA A 31 4.74 2.50 -2.23
C ALA A 31 6.05 3.26 -2.22
N ASP A 32 7.02 2.83 -3.04
CA ASP A 32 8.37 3.36 -2.98
C ASP A 32 8.87 3.69 -4.37
N ARG A 33 9.72 4.69 -4.42
CA ARG A 33 10.51 5.05 -5.59
C ARG A 33 9.63 5.44 -6.77
N PHE A 34 8.78 6.45 -6.59
CA PHE A 34 7.89 6.88 -7.66
C PHE A 34 8.00 8.38 -7.90
N TRP A 35 7.63 8.79 -9.11
CA TRP A 35 7.57 10.17 -9.52
C TRP A 35 6.49 10.28 -10.60
N PRO A 36 5.62 11.28 -10.60
CA PRO A 36 5.54 12.38 -9.64
C PRO A 36 4.98 11.92 -8.30
N PRO A 37 5.05 12.76 -7.25
CA PRO A 37 4.64 12.37 -5.89
C PRO A 37 3.12 12.46 -5.71
N VAL A 38 2.40 11.69 -6.49
CA VAL A 38 0.95 11.56 -6.38
C VAL A 38 0.61 10.10 -6.56
N ALA A 39 0.18 9.46 -5.49
CA ALA A 39 -0.17 8.05 -5.53
C ALA A 39 -1.36 7.82 -4.62
N THR A 40 -2.28 6.99 -5.06
CA THR A 40 -3.47 6.63 -4.29
C THR A 40 -3.33 5.19 -3.83
N ILE A 41 -3.53 4.95 -2.53
CA ILE A 41 -3.46 3.61 -1.96
C ILE A 41 -4.86 3.25 -1.49
N GLU A 42 -5.37 2.13 -1.99
CA GLU A 42 -6.71 1.66 -1.66
C GLU A 42 -6.63 0.27 -1.06
N TRP A 43 -7.53 -0.01 -0.12
CA TRP A 43 -7.57 -1.28 0.59
C TRP A 43 -8.86 -2.01 0.29
N ARG A 44 -8.79 -3.34 0.30
CA ARG A 44 -9.96 -4.21 0.20
C ARG A 44 -9.79 -5.37 1.14
N ARG A 45 -10.90 -5.81 1.70
CA ARG A 45 -10.94 -7.04 2.47
C ARG A 45 -11.90 -7.98 1.77
N ASN A 46 -11.40 -9.14 1.36
CA ASN A 46 -12.21 -10.14 0.65
C ASN A 46 -12.93 -9.52 -0.54
N GLY A 47 -12.23 -8.60 -1.24
CA GLY A 47 -12.79 -7.95 -2.42
C GLY A 47 -13.65 -6.73 -2.16
N GLU A 48 -13.94 -6.40 -0.91
CA GLU A 48 -14.79 -5.27 -0.56
C GLU A 48 -13.93 -4.07 -0.19
N PRO A 49 -14.24 -2.88 -0.73
CA PRO A 49 -13.46 -1.69 -0.36
C PRO A 49 -13.51 -1.45 1.14
N LEU A 50 -12.39 -0.99 1.68
CA LEU A 50 -12.23 -0.80 3.10
C LEU A 50 -11.52 0.52 3.33
N SER A 51 -12.16 1.44 4.07
CA SER A 51 -11.55 2.74 4.32
C SER A 51 -11.57 3.11 5.79
N ASP A 52 -12.33 2.40 6.62
CA ASP A 52 -12.41 2.73 8.04
C ASP A 52 -11.09 2.46 8.72
N GLY A 53 -10.58 3.47 9.44
CA GLY A 53 -9.38 3.32 10.22
C GLY A 53 -8.08 3.39 9.42
N VAL A 54 -8.17 3.60 8.12
CA VAL A 54 -6.97 3.69 7.29
C VAL A 54 -6.27 5.01 7.54
N TYR A 55 -4.96 4.96 7.68
CA TYR A 55 -4.15 6.15 7.83
C TYR A 55 -3.10 6.19 6.74
N ASP A 56 -3.08 7.25 5.96
CA ASP A 56 -2.08 7.46 4.91
C ASP A 56 -1.05 8.44 5.40
N SER A 57 0.21 8.12 5.17
CA SER A 57 1.29 9.02 5.51
C SER A 57 1.38 10.16 4.50
N VAL A 58 2.22 11.13 4.80
CA VAL A 58 2.59 12.13 3.80
C VAL A 58 3.53 11.47 2.78
N TYR A 59 3.87 12.23 1.75
CA TYR A 59 4.86 11.77 0.78
C TYR A 59 6.24 12.12 1.31
N TYR A 60 7.10 11.12 1.43
CA TYR A 60 8.46 11.32 1.91
C TYR A 60 9.41 11.40 0.73
N GLY A 61 10.23 12.46 0.70
CA GLY A 61 11.24 12.59 -0.34
C GLY A 61 12.41 11.66 -0.07
N ARG A 62 13.02 11.20 -1.14
CA ARG A 62 14.18 10.33 -1.07
C ARG A 62 15.38 11.06 -1.63
N PRO A 63 16.61 10.66 -1.24
CA PRO A 63 17.79 11.29 -1.80
C PRO A 63 17.88 11.19 -3.32
N ASP A 64 17.26 10.17 -3.93
CA ASP A 64 17.27 10.00 -5.37
C ASP A 64 16.18 10.82 -6.06
N LEU A 65 15.54 11.74 -5.35
CA LEU A 65 14.50 12.63 -5.86
C LEU A 65 13.19 11.90 -6.18
N LEU A 66 13.08 10.64 -5.81
CA LEU A 66 11.83 9.91 -5.88
C LEU A 66 11.13 10.00 -4.53
N PHE A 67 9.93 9.43 -4.45
CA PHE A 67 9.12 9.56 -3.24
C PHE A 67 8.65 8.21 -2.74
N ARG A 68 8.20 8.18 -1.49
CA ARG A 68 7.61 7.01 -0.88
C ARG A 68 6.41 7.43 -0.05
N LYS A 69 5.48 6.51 0.11
CA LYS A 69 4.26 6.74 0.86
C LYS A 69 3.85 5.44 1.53
N PHE A 70 3.31 5.55 2.73
CA PHE A 70 2.82 4.41 3.49
C PHE A 70 1.33 4.55 3.72
N SER A 71 0.64 3.44 3.80
CA SER A 71 -0.75 3.39 4.25
C SER A 71 -0.86 2.30 5.29
N TYR A 72 -1.56 2.59 6.38
CA TYR A 72 -1.67 1.71 7.53
C TYR A 72 -3.11 1.30 7.72
N LEU A 73 -3.35 0.01 7.90
CA LEU A 73 -4.69 -0.51 8.13
C LEU A 73 -4.67 -1.37 9.39
N PRO A 74 -5.22 -0.85 10.51
CA PRO A 74 -5.40 -1.70 11.69
C PRO A 74 -6.40 -2.80 11.38
N PHE A 75 -6.10 -4.00 11.83
CA PHE A 75 -6.97 -5.13 11.53
C PHE A 75 -6.79 -6.21 12.59
N VAL A 76 -7.71 -7.15 12.59
CA VAL A 76 -7.63 -8.33 13.43
C VAL A 76 -7.53 -9.53 12.49
N PRO A 77 -6.38 -10.22 12.48
CA PRO A 77 -6.22 -11.36 11.58
C PRO A 77 -7.25 -12.44 11.87
N ARG A 78 -7.90 -12.92 10.83
CA ARG A 78 -8.86 -14.01 10.94
C ARG A 78 -8.59 -15.00 9.84
N ARG A 79 -8.84 -16.26 10.14
CA ARG A 79 -8.63 -17.32 9.16
C ARG A 79 -9.50 -17.08 7.94
N GLY A 80 -8.88 -17.15 6.76
CA GLY A 80 -9.63 -17.03 5.52
C GLY A 80 -9.77 -15.62 4.98
N ASP A 81 -9.41 -14.60 5.76
CA ASP A 81 -9.51 -13.24 5.26
C ASP A 81 -8.34 -12.93 4.35
N VAL A 82 -8.64 -12.25 3.24
CA VAL A 82 -7.63 -11.81 2.28
C VAL A 82 -7.73 -10.30 2.14
N TYR A 83 -6.62 -9.65 2.32
CA TYR A 83 -6.55 -8.20 2.17
C TYR A 83 -5.78 -7.85 0.92
N THR A 84 -6.20 -6.79 0.26
CA THR A 84 -5.54 -6.31 -0.95
C THR A 84 -5.20 -4.84 -0.78
N CYS A 85 -3.98 -4.49 -1.13
CA CYS A 85 -3.56 -3.11 -1.24
C CYS A 85 -3.35 -2.80 -2.70
N ALA A 86 -4.00 -1.76 -3.22
CA ALA A 86 -3.90 -1.36 -4.61
C ALA A 86 -3.35 0.05 -4.67
N VAL A 87 -2.24 0.22 -5.37
CA VAL A 87 -1.60 1.52 -5.53
C VAL A 87 -1.78 1.98 -6.96
N ARG A 88 -2.33 3.18 -7.14
CA ARG A 88 -2.53 3.78 -8.46
C ARG A 88 -1.57 4.92 -8.64
N HIS A 89 -0.90 4.91 -9.78
CA HIS A 89 0.05 5.95 -10.15
C HIS A 89 0.02 6.05 -11.67
N TRP A 90 0.06 7.24 -12.21
CA TRP A 90 -0.16 7.39 -13.64
C TRP A 90 0.98 6.83 -14.49
N ALA A 91 2.11 6.51 -13.89
CA ALA A 91 3.19 5.87 -14.64
C ALA A 91 2.92 4.38 -14.87
N ALA A 92 1.96 3.81 -14.14
CA ALA A 92 1.61 2.41 -14.29
C ALA A 92 0.19 2.31 -14.82
N GLU A 93 -0.02 1.37 -15.73
CA GLU A 93 -1.34 1.12 -16.25
C GLU A 93 -2.14 0.36 -15.21
N GLY A 94 -3.29 0.93 -14.79
CA GLY A 94 -4.08 0.31 -13.76
C GLY A 94 -3.43 0.42 -12.41
N ALA A 95 -3.88 -0.41 -11.48
CA ALA A 95 -3.38 -0.42 -10.12
C ALA A 95 -2.37 -1.54 -9.95
N THR A 96 -1.38 -1.30 -9.12
CA THR A 96 -0.44 -2.34 -8.70
C THR A 96 -0.96 -2.92 -7.40
N GLU A 97 -1.26 -4.21 -7.38
CA GLU A 97 -1.91 -4.84 -6.25
C GLU A 97 -1.01 -5.83 -5.55
N ARG A 98 -1.15 -5.91 -4.24
CA ARG A 98 -0.49 -6.91 -3.43
C ARG A 98 -1.52 -7.54 -2.52
N LEU A 99 -1.36 -8.83 -2.30
CA LEU A 99 -2.31 -9.60 -1.49
C LEU A 99 -1.65 -10.06 -0.21
N TRP A 100 -2.43 -10.06 0.86
CA TRP A 100 -2.01 -10.59 2.14
C TRP A 100 -3.11 -11.51 2.62
N GLY A 101 -2.77 -12.74 2.95
CA GLY A 101 -3.77 -13.68 3.39
C GLY A 101 -3.24 -14.58 4.47
N GLU A 102 -4.13 -14.91 5.41
CA GLU A 102 -3.83 -15.86 6.47
C GLU A 102 -4.44 -17.19 6.10
N ILE A 103 -3.65 -18.20 6.13
CA ILE A 103 -4.10 -19.52 5.69
C ILE A 103 -4.46 -20.40 6.87
#